data_364363b5e2ea9dcd527b69eca062ffd6
#
_entry.id   364363b5e2ea9dcd527b69eca062ffd6
#
_cell.length_a   1.000
_cell.length_b   1.000
_cell.length_c   1.000
_cell.angle_alpha   90.00
_cell.angle_beta   90.00
_cell.angle_gamma   90.00
#
_symmetry.space_group_name_H-M   'P 1'
#
loop_
_entity.id
_entity.type
_entity.pdbx_description
1 polymer ?
#
loop_
_entity_poly.entity_id
_entity_poly.type
_entity_poly.pdbx_seq_one_letter_code
_entity_poly.pdbx_strand_id
1 'polypeptide(L)'
;MRFFALFPLALAVSMAAHGQTLNEAMQSALEVHPEIQAGINARLSVEEQMKAAKGGYLPRVDLLAGYGREGTDSPGTRGLNHNTETLTRGESSLRLQQMVFDGFATSSEVGRQRATVNARAYELLGTSERTALTVAQVYLDVLTRQELVRLAEANLASHERIYDQITLRSQSGVGRTADLDQAEARLAQARNNLITEQTNLADARVNY
;
A
#
# COMPACT_ATOMS: atom_id res chain seq x y z
N MET A 1 -6.23 12.29 61.08
CA MET A 1 -6.02 11.30 59.99
C MET A 1 -7.29 11.25 59.15
N ARG A 2 -7.28 11.91 57.99
CA ARG A 2 -8.42 11.93 57.04
C ARG A 2 -7.95 11.25 55.78
N PHE A 3 -8.44 10.03 55.51
CA PHE A 3 -8.19 9.32 54.25
C PHE A 3 -9.08 9.88 53.16
N PHE A 4 -8.48 10.49 52.12
CA PHE A 4 -9.13 10.86 50.88
C PHE A 4 -9.06 9.64 49.95
N ALA A 5 -10.19 9.00 49.71
CA ALA A 5 -10.33 7.97 48.68
C ALA A 5 -10.49 8.62 47.32
N LEU A 6 -9.46 8.52 46.47
CA LEU A 6 -9.51 8.87 45.05
C LEU A 6 -10.23 7.74 44.29
N PHE A 7 -11.43 8.01 43.85
CA PHE A 7 -12.17 7.17 42.89
C PHE A 7 -11.68 7.47 41.50
N PRO A 8 -11.15 6.52 40.71
CA PRO A 8 -10.83 6.76 39.32
C PRO A 8 -12.14 6.76 38.51
N LEU A 9 -12.48 7.92 37.97
CA LEU A 9 -13.55 8.09 37.00
C LEU A 9 -13.12 7.42 35.69
N ALA A 10 -13.56 6.18 35.46
CA ALA A 10 -13.38 5.48 34.22
C ALA A 10 -14.26 6.15 33.13
N LEU A 11 -13.65 6.99 32.31
CA LEU A 11 -14.26 7.58 31.12
C LEU A 11 -14.47 6.44 30.11
N ALA A 12 -15.66 5.85 30.07
CA ALA A 12 -16.06 4.92 29.03
C ALA A 12 -16.24 5.76 27.72
N VAL A 13 -15.20 5.79 26.91
CA VAL A 13 -15.33 6.23 25.52
C VAL A 13 -16.15 5.18 24.79
N SER A 14 -17.45 5.43 24.64
CA SER A 14 -18.31 4.70 23.73
C SER A 14 -17.82 5.00 22.31
N MET A 15 -16.95 4.16 21.77
CA MET A 15 -16.70 4.10 20.33
C MET A 15 -18.04 3.67 19.70
N ALA A 16 -18.80 4.65 19.22
CA ALA A 16 -19.88 4.38 18.29
C ALA A 16 -19.24 3.67 17.08
N ALA A 17 -19.52 2.39 16.92
CA ALA A 17 -19.16 1.62 15.75
C ALA A 17 -19.98 2.17 14.57
N HIS A 18 -19.51 3.28 13.98
CA HIS A 18 -20.00 3.75 12.70
C HIS A 18 -19.47 2.75 11.68
N GLY A 19 -20.36 2.08 10.97
CA GLY A 19 -19.98 1.25 9.86
C GLY A 19 -19.18 2.12 8.88
N GLN A 20 -17.98 1.68 8.52
CA GLN A 20 -17.12 2.38 7.55
C GLN A 20 -17.88 2.55 6.24
N THR A 21 -17.92 3.77 5.72
CA THR A 21 -18.53 4.03 4.42
C THR A 21 -17.62 3.56 3.28
N LEU A 22 -18.20 3.28 2.11
CA LEU A 22 -17.42 2.92 0.92
C LEU A 22 -16.30 3.92 0.62
N ASN A 23 -16.61 5.22 0.75
CA ASN A 23 -15.62 6.27 0.48
C ASN A 23 -14.45 6.25 1.48
N GLU A 24 -14.74 6.05 2.75
CA GLU A 24 -13.71 5.91 3.80
C GLU A 24 -12.85 4.66 3.59
N ALA A 25 -13.47 3.54 3.19
CA ALA A 25 -12.74 2.31 2.87
C ALA A 25 -11.78 2.51 1.69
N MET A 26 -12.25 3.12 0.61
CA MET A 26 -11.43 3.44 -0.56
C MET A 26 -10.29 4.40 -0.20
N GLN A 27 -10.56 5.46 0.54
CA GLN A 27 -9.55 6.43 0.95
C GLN A 27 -8.48 5.79 1.83
N SER A 28 -8.88 5.02 2.84
CA SER A 28 -7.94 4.31 3.71
C SER A 28 -7.05 3.34 2.93
N ALA A 29 -7.62 2.60 1.97
CA ALA A 29 -6.85 1.71 1.12
C ALA A 29 -5.85 2.46 0.23
N LEU A 30 -6.24 3.60 -0.36
CA LEU A 30 -5.36 4.42 -1.19
C LEU A 30 -4.18 4.99 -0.39
N GLU A 31 -4.38 5.28 0.90
CA GLU A 31 -3.32 5.82 1.77
C GLU A 31 -2.29 4.77 2.20
N VAL A 32 -2.71 3.51 2.42
CA VAL A 32 -1.82 2.49 3.03
C VAL A 32 -1.40 1.38 2.06
N HIS A 33 -2.00 1.28 0.88
CA HIS A 33 -1.74 0.18 -0.04
C HIS A 33 -0.29 0.15 -0.51
N PRO A 34 0.44 -0.97 -0.36
CA PRO A 34 1.87 -1.03 -0.66
C PRO A 34 2.21 -0.70 -2.12
N GLU A 35 1.36 -1.11 -3.07
CA GLU A 35 1.57 -0.87 -4.49
C GLU A 35 1.46 0.63 -4.84
N ILE A 36 0.56 1.35 -4.18
CA ILE A 36 0.44 2.81 -4.34
C ILE A 36 1.66 3.51 -3.75
N GLN A 37 2.12 3.10 -2.56
CA GLN A 37 3.32 3.65 -1.95
C GLN A 37 4.56 3.37 -2.82
N ALA A 38 4.67 2.19 -3.42
CA ALA A 38 5.71 1.87 -4.39
C ALA A 38 5.64 2.78 -5.62
N GLY A 39 4.46 3.04 -6.17
CA GLY A 39 4.24 3.95 -7.29
C GLY A 39 4.63 5.40 -6.97
N ILE A 40 4.29 5.89 -5.78
CA ILE A 40 4.69 7.23 -5.29
C ILE A 40 6.22 7.33 -5.24
N ASN A 41 6.89 6.34 -4.63
CA ASN A 41 8.34 6.32 -4.52
C ASN A 41 9.04 6.19 -5.89
N ALA A 42 8.48 5.41 -6.81
CA ALA A 42 8.97 5.31 -8.18
C ALA A 42 8.89 6.65 -8.91
N ARG A 43 7.78 7.39 -8.78
CA ARG A 43 7.63 8.72 -9.33
C ARG A 43 8.64 9.71 -8.71
N LEU A 44 8.77 9.73 -7.38
CA LEU A 44 9.75 10.60 -6.69
C LEU A 44 11.19 10.30 -7.15
N SER A 45 11.55 9.03 -7.33
CA SER A 45 12.87 8.64 -7.84
C SER A 45 13.17 9.25 -9.21
N VAL A 46 12.21 9.26 -10.13
CA VAL A 46 12.38 9.86 -11.46
C VAL A 46 12.37 11.40 -11.39
N GLU A 47 11.63 12.00 -10.45
CA GLU A 47 11.71 13.44 -10.20
C GLU A 47 13.13 13.86 -9.77
N GLU A 48 13.79 13.08 -8.91
CA GLU A 48 15.19 13.33 -8.52
C GLU A 48 16.16 13.11 -9.70
N GLN A 49 15.91 12.12 -10.56
CA GLN A 49 16.70 11.95 -11.80
C GLN A 49 16.53 13.15 -12.75
N MET A 50 15.34 13.73 -12.84
CA MET A 50 15.13 14.97 -13.61
C MET A 50 15.88 16.14 -12.99
N LYS A 51 15.92 16.26 -11.65
CA LYS A 51 16.73 17.29 -10.96
C LYS A 51 18.23 17.08 -11.24
N ALA A 52 18.70 15.84 -11.19
CA ALA A 52 20.08 15.50 -11.52
C ALA A 52 20.43 15.87 -12.98
N ALA A 53 19.52 15.59 -13.92
CA ALA A 53 19.70 15.98 -15.31
C ALA A 53 19.80 17.51 -15.49
N LYS A 54 19.01 18.29 -14.71
CA LYS A 54 19.13 19.76 -14.67
C LYS A 54 20.48 20.23 -14.13
N GLY A 55 21.15 19.42 -13.31
CA GLY A 55 22.52 19.66 -12.84
C GLY A 55 23.54 19.84 -13.98
N GLY A 56 23.26 19.27 -15.18
CA GLY A 56 24.07 19.48 -16.37
C GLY A 56 24.18 20.93 -16.84
N TYR A 57 23.26 21.79 -16.40
CA TYR A 57 23.35 23.24 -16.68
C TYR A 57 24.25 23.99 -15.67
N LEU A 58 24.63 23.35 -14.56
CA LEU A 58 25.41 23.97 -13.51
C LEU A 58 26.92 23.80 -13.74
N PRO A 59 27.76 24.73 -13.22
CA PRO A 59 29.19 24.55 -13.25
C PRO A 59 29.61 23.39 -12.36
N ARG A 60 30.61 22.63 -12.82
CA ARG A 60 31.29 21.61 -12.03
C ARG A 60 32.51 22.23 -11.35
N VAL A 61 32.64 22.01 -10.05
CA VAL A 61 33.75 22.47 -9.24
C VAL A 61 34.47 21.25 -8.68
N ASP A 62 35.72 21.07 -9.08
CA ASP A 62 36.59 19.99 -8.60
C ASP A 62 37.74 20.62 -7.76
N LEU A 63 37.88 20.15 -6.52
CA LEU A 63 39.02 20.46 -5.65
C LEU A 63 39.90 19.21 -5.57
N LEU A 64 41.13 19.34 -5.99
CA LEU A 64 42.16 18.28 -5.88
C LEU A 64 43.24 18.76 -4.90
N ALA A 65 43.60 17.89 -3.96
CA ALA A 65 44.71 18.13 -3.06
C ALA A 65 45.55 16.85 -2.98
N GLY A 66 46.83 16.97 -3.12
CA GLY A 66 47.78 15.88 -3.05
C GLY A 66 48.99 16.24 -2.18
N TYR A 67 49.47 15.31 -1.41
CA TYR A 67 50.72 15.43 -0.65
C TYR A 67 51.51 14.13 -0.81
N GLY A 68 52.75 14.25 -1.20
CA GLY A 68 53.60 13.07 -1.43
C GLY A 68 55.08 13.38 -1.38
N ARG A 69 55.90 12.35 -1.46
CA ARG A 69 57.32 12.45 -1.70
C ARG A 69 57.63 12.01 -3.11
N GLU A 70 58.38 12.81 -3.83
CA GLU A 70 58.81 12.57 -5.20
C GLU A 70 60.32 12.40 -5.22
N GLY A 71 60.79 11.24 -5.70
CA GLY A 71 62.18 11.03 -6.00
C GLY A 71 62.46 11.43 -7.45
N THR A 72 63.29 12.42 -7.67
CA THR A 72 63.66 12.86 -9.03
C THR A 72 65.16 12.60 -9.28
N ASP A 73 65.43 12.00 -10.43
CA ASP A 73 66.74 11.74 -10.96
C ASP A 73 66.85 12.36 -12.34
N SER A 74 67.21 13.62 -12.41
CA SER A 74 67.34 14.37 -13.66
C SER A 74 68.75 15.01 -13.74
N PRO A 75 69.22 15.36 -14.95
CA PRO A 75 70.50 16.06 -15.08
C PRO A 75 70.60 17.37 -14.30
N GLY A 76 69.49 18.04 -14.03
CA GLY A 76 69.41 19.27 -13.25
C GLY A 76 69.40 19.04 -11.74
N THR A 77 68.95 17.87 -11.28
CA THR A 77 68.93 17.50 -9.83
C THR A 77 70.08 16.62 -9.40
N ARG A 78 70.83 16.03 -10.35
CA ARG A 78 72.08 15.34 -10.10
C ARG A 78 73.15 16.38 -9.85
N GLY A 79 73.29 16.78 -8.58
CA GLY A 79 74.45 17.54 -8.14
C GLY A 79 75.77 16.80 -8.41
N LEU A 80 76.91 17.33 -7.99
CA LEU A 80 78.22 16.76 -8.21
C LEU A 80 78.38 15.30 -7.69
N ASN A 81 77.45 14.76 -6.91
CA ASN A 81 77.47 13.42 -6.31
C ASN A 81 76.51 12.39 -6.93
N HIS A 82 75.81 12.69 -8.03
CA HIS A 82 74.92 11.76 -8.76
C HIS A 82 73.85 11.09 -7.94
N ASN A 83 73.31 11.77 -6.91
CA ASN A 83 72.27 11.21 -6.00
C ASN A 83 70.85 11.64 -6.47
N THR A 84 69.93 10.70 -6.31
CA THR A 84 68.46 10.98 -6.42
C THR A 84 68.07 11.92 -5.29
N GLU A 85 67.48 13.06 -5.58
CA GLU A 85 66.86 13.96 -4.59
C GLU A 85 65.43 13.56 -4.33
N THR A 86 65.11 13.46 -3.03
CA THR A 86 63.74 13.23 -2.59
C THR A 86 63.16 14.55 -2.11
N LEU A 87 62.15 15.02 -2.82
CA LEU A 87 61.45 16.27 -2.53
C LEU A 87 60.05 15.97 -1.97
N THR A 88 59.62 16.83 -1.09
CA THR A 88 58.23 16.81 -0.62
C THR A 88 57.41 17.64 -1.60
N ARG A 89 56.41 17.02 -2.21
CA ARG A 89 55.46 17.67 -3.16
C ARG A 89 54.14 17.88 -2.47
N GLY A 90 53.67 19.13 -2.39
CA GLY A 90 52.35 19.50 -2.04
C GLY A 90 51.69 20.15 -3.26
N GLU A 91 50.52 19.66 -3.62
CA GLU A 91 49.74 20.26 -4.71
C GLU A 91 48.28 20.47 -4.29
N SER A 92 47.71 21.58 -4.71
CA SER A 92 46.29 21.84 -4.60
C SER A 92 45.84 22.52 -5.87
N SER A 93 44.68 22.10 -6.40
CA SER A 93 44.08 22.73 -7.56
C SER A 93 42.57 22.84 -7.41
N LEU A 94 42.04 23.99 -7.78
CA LEU A 94 40.61 24.24 -7.91
C LEU A 94 40.28 24.40 -9.38
N ARG A 95 39.43 23.51 -9.88
CA ARG A 95 38.98 23.54 -11.28
C ARG A 95 37.48 23.86 -11.34
N LEU A 96 37.13 24.91 -12.05
CA LEU A 96 35.76 25.27 -12.42
C LEU A 96 35.55 24.99 -13.91
N GLN A 97 34.56 24.14 -14.22
CA GLN A 97 34.18 23.82 -15.58
C GLN A 97 32.71 24.14 -15.79
N GLN A 98 32.40 25.06 -16.71
CA GLN A 98 31.06 25.42 -17.14
C GLN A 98 30.85 24.96 -18.58
N MET A 99 29.82 24.14 -18.80
CA MET A 99 29.33 23.82 -20.12
C MET A 99 28.55 25.02 -20.68
N VAL A 100 28.95 25.50 -21.84
CA VAL A 100 28.32 26.64 -22.54
C VAL A 100 27.33 26.15 -23.60
N PHE A 101 27.70 25.12 -24.34
CA PHE A 101 26.85 24.49 -25.34
C PHE A 101 27.24 23.04 -25.55
N ASP A 102 26.24 22.14 -25.57
CA ASP A 102 26.39 20.68 -25.71
C ASP A 102 25.58 20.07 -26.87
N GLY A 103 25.18 20.89 -27.83
CA GLY A 103 24.33 20.43 -28.95
C GLY A 103 22.92 20.01 -28.50
N PHE A 104 22.37 20.65 -27.49
CA PHE A 104 21.03 20.36 -26.86
C PHE A 104 20.95 19.02 -26.13
N ALA A 105 22.05 18.35 -25.83
CA ALA A 105 22.06 17.07 -25.14
C ALA A 105 21.40 17.18 -23.75
N THR A 106 21.81 18.13 -22.90
CA THR A 106 21.25 18.38 -21.60
C THR A 106 19.75 18.74 -21.65
N SER A 107 19.36 19.59 -22.61
CA SER A 107 17.95 20.01 -22.73
C SER A 107 17.06 18.84 -23.18
N SER A 108 17.54 17.98 -24.08
CA SER A 108 16.84 16.77 -24.51
C SER A 108 16.73 15.76 -23.41
N GLU A 109 17.78 15.59 -22.60
CA GLU A 109 17.77 14.69 -21.45
C GLU A 109 16.77 15.16 -20.37
N VAL A 110 16.73 16.45 -20.06
CA VAL A 110 15.72 17.03 -19.14
C VAL A 110 14.31 16.84 -19.70
N GLY A 111 14.12 17.02 -21.00
CA GLY A 111 12.86 16.77 -21.69
C GLY A 111 12.42 15.30 -21.58
N ARG A 112 13.35 14.37 -21.81
CA ARG A 112 13.12 12.94 -21.65
C ARG A 112 12.72 12.58 -20.19
N GLN A 113 13.47 13.07 -19.22
CA GLN A 113 13.15 12.82 -17.81
C GLN A 113 11.79 13.39 -17.41
N ARG A 114 11.42 14.59 -17.90
CA ARG A 114 10.10 15.17 -17.68
C ARG A 114 8.98 14.25 -18.23
N ALA A 115 9.16 13.74 -19.43
CA ALA A 115 8.20 12.81 -20.03
C ALA A 115 8.08 11.52 -19.21
N THR A 116 9.20 11.01 -18.65
CA THR A 116 9.21 9.84 -17.77
C THR A 116 8.48 10.13 -16.44
N VAL A 117 8.68 11.31 -15.84
CA VAL A 117 7.91 11.72 -14.63
C VAL A 117 6.41 11.70 -14.89
N ASN A 118 5.98 12.26 -16.04
CA ASN A 118 4.57 12.26 -16.43
C ASN A 118 4.04 10.83 -16.64
N ALA A 119 4.80 9.97 -17.30
CA ALA A 119 4.45 8.56 -17.49
C ALA A 119 4.24 7.84 -16.14
N ARG A 120 5.15 8.03 -15.18
CA ARG A 120 5.02 7.48 -13.82
C ARG A 120 3.82 8.05 -13.05
N ALA A 121 3.48 9.33 -13.27
CA ALA A 121 2.30 9.94 -12.66
C ALA A 121 1.00 9.29 -13.18
N TYR A 122 0.90 9.06 -14.49
CA TYR A 122 -0.27 8.37 -15.07
C TYR A 122 -0.33 6.89 -14.70
N GLU A 123 0.80 6.20 -14.57
CA GLU A 123 0.87 4.83 -14.09
C GLU A 123 0.36 4.73 -12.64
N LEU A 124 0.79 5.66 -11.78
CA LEU A 124 0.31 5.75 -10.39
C LEU A 124 -1.20 6.00 -10.35
N LEU A 125 -1.71 6.92 -11.18
CA LEU A 125 -3.15 7.19 -11.27
C LEU A 125 -3.92 5.91 -11.65
N GLY A 126 -3.50 5.21 -12.70
CA GLY A 126 -4.14 3.96 -13.12
C GLY A 126 -4.09 2.85 -12.06
N THR A 127 -2.99 2.77 -11.28
CA THR A 127 -2.89 1.85 -10.15
C THR A 127 -3.87 2.24 -9.04
N SER A 128 -3.97 3.53 -8.72
CA SER A 128 -4.90 4.04 -7.71
C SER A 128 -6.35 3.77 -8.09
N GLU A 129 -6.72 3.97 -9.35
CA GLU A 129 -8.07 3.68 -9.85
C GLU A 129 -8.42 2.20 -9.77
N ARG A 130 -7.49 1.30 -10.15
CA ARG A 130 -7.69 -0.15 -10.03
C ARG A 130 -7.83 -0.60 -8.59
N THR A 131 -6.98 -0.09 -7.70
CA THR A 131 -7.07 -0.39 -6.26
C THR A 131 -8.40 0.08 -5.69
N ALA A 132 -8.82 1.30 -5.99
CA ALA A 132 -10.10 1.83 -5.55
C ALA A 132 -11.29 0.98 -6.05
N LEU A 133 -11.25 0.55 -7.31
CA LEU A 133 -12.29 -0.33 -7.88
C LEU A 133 -12.32 -1.69 -7.16
N THR A 134 -11.16 -2.30 -6.91
CA THR A 134 -11.06 -3.57 -6.19
C THR A 134 -11.64 -3.45 -4.79
N VAL A 135 -11.28 -2.40 -4.05
CA VAL A 135 -11.84 -2.14 -2.71
C VAL A 135 -13.36 -1.97 -2.76
N ALA A 136 -13.87 -1.22 -3.75
CA ALA A 136 -15.32 -1.04 -3.92
C ALA A 136 -16.03 -2.38 -4.18
N GLN A 137 -15.46 -3.25 -5.00
CA GLN A 137 -16.02 -4.58 -5.28
C GLN A 137 -16.06 -5.46 -4.04
N VAL A 138 -14.95 -5.53 -3.30
CA VAL A 138 -14.86 -6.35 -2.08
C VAL A 138 -15.80 -5.80 -0.99
N TYR A 139 -15.89 -4.48 -0.83
CA TYR A 139 -16.82 -3.84 0.11
C TYR A 139 -18.29 -4.19 -0.21
N LEU A 140 -18.69 -4.09 -1.47
CA LEU A 140 -20.04 -4.41 -1.90
C LEU A 140 -20.34 -5.91 -1.79
N ASP A 141 -19.35 -6.78 -2.00
CA ASP A 141 -19.51 -8.22 -1.77
C ASP A 141 -19.79 -8.52 -0.30
N VAL A 142 -19.06 -7.91 0.64
CA VAL A 142 -19.34 -8.08 2.09
C VAL A 142 -20.77 -7.63 2.42
N LEU A 143 -21.23 -6.47 1.92
CA LEU A 143 -22.60 -6.02 2.15
C LEU A 143 -23.64 -6.98 1.58
N THR A 144 -23.39 -7.49 0.37
CA THR A 144 -24.25 -8.47 -0.28
C THR A 144 -24.34 -9.76 0.54
N ARG A 145 -23.20 -10.28 1.02
CA ARG A 145 -23.18 -11.48 1.87
C ARG A 145 -23.87 -11.27 3.22
N GLN A 146 -23.74 -10.11 3.81
CA GLN A 146 -24.49 -9.77 5.04
C GLN A 146 -25.99 -9.83 4.82
N GLU A 147 -26.49 -9.28 3.71
CA GLU A 147 -27.90 -9.32 3.38
C GLU A 147 -28.39 -10.75 3.06
N LEU A 148 -27.57 -11.58 2.37
CA LEU A 148 -27.89 -12.98 2.11
C LEU A 148 -27.99 -13.79 3.41
N VAL A 149 -27.10 -13.57 4.37
CA VAL A 149 -27.22 -14.20 5.71
C VAL A 149 -28.51 -13.79 6.39
N ARG A 150 -28.86 -12.50 6.40
CA ARG A 150 -30.14 -12.01 6.98
C ARG A 150 -31.36 -12.66 6.32
N LEU A 151 -31.35 -12.82 5.01
CA LEU A 151 -32.42 -13.50 4.26
C LEU A 151 -32.48 -15.00 4.57
N ALA A 152 -31.33 -15.66 4.71
CA ALA A 152 -31.25 -17.07 5.06
C ALA A 152 -31.77 -17.32 6.49
N GLU A 153 -31.47 -16.43 7.45
CA GLU A 153 -32.03 -16.46 8.81
C GLU A 153 -33.56 -16.33 8.81
N ALA A 154 -34.09 -15.36 8.06
CA ALA A 154 -35.54 -15.18 7.93
C ALA A 154 -36.21 -16.39 7.24
N ASN A 155 -35.55 -16.98 6.26
CA ASN A 155 -36.02 -18.22 5.59
C ASN A 155 -36.03 -19.39 6.56
N LEU A 156 -34.97 -19.62 7.32
CA LEU A 156 -34.90 -20.65 8.36
C LEU A 156 -36.03 -20.50 9.39
N ALA A 157 -36.23 -19.30 9.94
CA ALA A 157 -37.30 -19.03 10.90
C ALA A 157 -38.71 -19.29 10.32
N SER A 158 -38.88 -19.12 9.00
CA SER A 158 -40.13 -19.45 8.31
C SER A 158 -40.33 -20.98 8.22
N HIS A 159 -39.28 -21.73 7.84
CA HIS A 159 -39.34 -23.19 7.77
C HIS A 159 -39.51 -23.84 9.15
N GLU A 160 -38.92 -23.29 10.22
CA GLU A 160 -39.14 -23.74 11.60
C GLU A 160 -40.62 -23.62 11.99
N ARG A 161 -41.25 -22.46 11.74
CA ARG A 161 -42.69 -22.29 12.04
C ARG A 161 -43.58 -23.23 11.23
N ILE A 162 -43.26 -23.49 9.96
CA ILE A 162 -44.00 -24.43 9.11
C ILE A 162 -43.84 -25.85 9.65
N TYR A 163 -42.61 -26.24 10.00
CA TYR A 163 -42.34 -27.58 10.58
C TYR A 163 -43.13 -27.81 11.87
N ASP A 164 -43.16 -26.82 12.78
CA ASP A 164 -43.91 -26.89 14.04
C ASP A 164 -45.41 -27.08 13.79
N GLN A 165 -45.99 -26.33 12.81
CA GLN A 165 -47.39 -26.44 12.45
C GLN A 165 -47.73 -27.81 11.86
N ILE A 166 -46.89 -28.34 11.02
CA ILE A 166 -47.10 -29.67 10.39
C ILE A 166 -46.96 -30.78 11.43
N THR A 167 -45.99 -30.64 12.36
CA THR A 167 -45.80 -31.56 13.49
C THR A 167 -47.03 -31.64 14.37
N LEU A 168 -47.61 -30.50 14.75
CA LEU A 168 -48.83 -30.44 15.54
C LEU A 168 -50.02 -31.09 14.84
N ARG A 169 -50.16 -30.87 13.52
CA ARG A 169 -51.22 -31.54 12.70
C ARG A 169 -51.03 -33.04 12.61
N SER A 170 -49.81 -33.52 12.42
CA SER A 170 -49.47 -34.91 12.39
C SER A 170 -49.78 -35.63 13.72
N GLN A 171 -49.40 -35.01 14.85
CA GLN A 171 -49.68 -35.52 16.18
C GLN A 171 -51.16 -35.58 16.52
N SER A 172 -51.97 -34.67 15.99
CA SER A 172 -53.43 -34.69 16.17
C SER A 172 -54.15 -35.66 15.25
N GLY A 173 -53.45 -36.43 14.44
CA GLY A 173 -53.99 -37.42 13.54
C GLY A 173 -54.63 -36.86 12.23
N VAL A 174 -54.49 -35.54 11.97
CA VAL A 174 -55.07 -34.87 10.79
C VAL A 174 -54.05 -34.75 9.67
N GLY A 175 -52.76 -34.83 9.99
CA GLY A 175 -51.65 -34.69 9.01
C GLY A 175 -51.15 -36.02 8.46
N ARG A 176 -50.55 -35.98 7.23
CA ARG A 176 -49.87 -37.14 6.65
C ARG A 176 -48.40 -37.18 7.09
N THR A 177 -47.87 -38.39 7.37
CA THR A 177 -46.48 -38.59 7.73
C THR A 177 -45.53 -38.05 6.63
N ALA A 178 -45.89 -38.22 5.33
CA ALA A 178 -45.11 -37.74 4.19
C ALA A 178 -44.97 -36.18 4.19
N ASP A 179 -45.97 -35.46 4.68
CA ASP A 179 -45.89 -33.96 4.80
C ASP A 179 -44.89 -33.55 5.89
N LEU A 180 -44.82 -34.35 6.99
CA LEU A 180 -43.81 -34.10 8.04
C LEU A 180 -42.40 -34.39 7.55
N ASP A 181 -42.21 -35.53 6.88
CA ASP A 181 -40.88 -35.86 6.33
C ASP A 181 -40.39 -34.81 5.31
N GLN A 182 -41.31 -34.27 4.49
CA GLN A 182 -41.00 -33.22 3.54
C GLN A 182 -40.65 -31.88 4.27
N ALA A 183 -41.37 -31.54 5.34
CA ALA A 183 -41.12 -30.36 6.11
C ALA A 183 -39.74 -30.42 6.81
N GLU A 184 -39.41 -31.62 7.36
CA GLU A 184 -38.10 -31.87 7.98
C GLU A 184 -36.95 -31.73 6.96
N ALA A 185 -37.10 -32.32 5.76
CA ALA A 185 -36.12 -32.18 4.69
C ALA A 185 -35.89 -30.72 4.29
N ARG A 186 -36.97 -29.91 4.19
CA ARG A 186 -36.88 -28.48 3.86
C ARG A 186 -36.23 -27.69 4.99
N LEU A 187 -36.54 -28.01 6.23
CA LEU A 187 -35.90 -27.38 7.41
C LEU A 187 -34.39 -27.68 7.43
N ALA A 188 -33.99 -28.93 7.17
CA ALA A 188 -32.57 -29.29 7.08
C ALA A 188 -31.86 -28.53 5.95
N GLN A 189 -32.52 -28.38 4.79
CA GLN A 189 -31.99 -27.59 3.68
C GLN A 189 -31.84 -26.11 4.05
N ALA A 190 -32.82 -25.51 4.73
CA ALA A 190 -32.74 -24.12 5.18
C ALA A 190 -31.58 -23.88 6.17
N ARG A 191 -31.33 -24.85 7.08
CA ARG A 191 -30.17 -24.81 7.99
C ARG A 191 -28.85 -24.88 7.24
N ASN A 192 -28.74 -25.79 6.26
CA ASN A 192 -27.53 -25.88 5.43
C ASN A 192 -27.29 -24.60 4.63
N ASN A 193 -28.34 -23.99 4.07
CA ASN A 193 -28.23 -22.72 3.35
C ASN A 193 -27.70 -21.60 4.25
N LEU A 194 -28.20 -21.49 5.50
CA LEU A 194 -27.70 -20.49 6.45
C LEU A 194 -26.22 -20.69 6.76
N ILE A 195 -25.78 -21.93 7.02
CA ILE A 195 -24.37 -22.25 7.29
C ILE A 195 -23.50 -21.87 6.07
N THR A 196 -23.97 -22.16 4.86
CA THR A 196 -23.28 -21.79 3.61
C THR A 196 -23.12 -20.29 3.47
N GLU A 197 -24.19 -19.51 3.70
CA GLU A 197 -24.10 -18.06 3.60
C GLU A 197 -23.26 -17.42 4.71
N GLN A 198 -23.27 -17.97 5.91
CA GLN A 198 -22.37 -17.55 7.00
C GLN A 198 -20.90 -17.81 6.64
N THR A 199 -20.58 -18.96 6.03
CA THR A 199 -19.23 -19.26 5.55
C THR A 199 -18.81 -18.29 4.45
N ASN A 200 -19.67 -18.06 3.44
CA ASN A 200 -19.42 -17.11 2.37
C ASN A 200 -19.17 -15.68 2.90
N LEU A 201 -19.89 -15.27 3.94
CA LEU A 201 -19.66 -13.98 4.59
C LEU A 201 -18.32 -13.94 5.31
N ALA A 202 -17.93 -15.02 5.98
CA ALA A 202 -16.63 -15.10 6.63
C ALA A 202 -15.48 -14.97 5.60
N ASP A 203 -15.59 -15.66 4.48
CA ASP A 203 -14.62 -15.59 3.37
C ASP A 203 -14.56 -14.18 2.76
N ALA A 204 -15.71 -13.55 2.52
CA ALA A 204 -15.74 -12.17 2.02
C ALA A 204 -15.07 -11.17 2.98
N ARG A 205 -15.22 -11.36 4.30
CA ARG A 205 -14.56 -10.52 5.31
C ARG A 205 -13.04 -10.71 5.37
N VAL A 206 -12.54 -11.90 5.04
CA VAL A 206 -11.08 -12.15 4.96
C VAL A 206 -10.47 -11.45 3.75
N ASN A 207 -11.24 -11.36 2.66
CA ASN A 207 -10.80 -10.68 1.43
C ASN A 207 -10.87 -9.15 1.52
N TYR A 208 -11.66 -8.63 2.44
CA TYR A 208 -11.77 -7.19 2.74
C TYR A 208 -10.69 -6.72 3.70
#